data_6aa8c6c1b37f11292450cfb5071e8432
#
_entry.id   6aa8c6c1b37f11292450cfb5071e8432
#
_cell.length_a   1.000
_cell.length_b   1.000
_cell.length_c   1.000
_cell.angle_alpha   90.00
_cell.angle_beta   90.00
_cell.angle_gamma   90.00
#
_symmetry.space_group_name_H-M   'P 1'
#
loop_
_entity.id
_entity.type
_entity.pdbx_description
1 polymer ?
#
loop_
_entity_poly.entity_id
_entity_poly.type
_entity_poly.pdbx_seq_one_letter_code
_entity_poly.pdbx_strand_id
1 'polypeptide(L)'
;MWRDSIKDEGWLFYAAFKWLILACLTGALAGGLVGAFLLLIYKSCAFIDALPAWKYALIPAGLLLSMGCVRFLSPQSEGHGTEKVLEDIHLHSAKIPFNVVPGKILSTLFTLAPGGVVGLEGPSVQIGAALMSALARSMRFFAEERKKLVICGVSAALSAVFGAPVAGAVFGIEVLFVGEVFYSVLLPSVLSGISAYLVCLKMGVPYADFAVNIPMPSPNLLGWCIAASLFFALVCICHIELNNYVRRIYQKIRIPAWAKCMISSAVLLSVGAA
;
A
#
# COMPACT_ATOMS: atom_id res chain seq x y z
N MET A 1 -31.68 -18.05 -31.48
CA MET A 1 -31.34 -16.63 -31.54
C MET A 1 -31.89 -15.80 -30.36
N TRP A 2 -33.20 -15.63 -30.11
CA TRP A 2 -33.73 -14.90 -28.94
C TRP A 2 -33.49 -15.61 -27.59
N ARG A 3 -33.58 -16.93 -27.52
CA ARG A 3 -33.35 -17.73 -26.29
C ARG A 3 -31.89 -17.79 -25.88
N ASP A 4 -30.98 -17.69 -26.82
CA ASP A 4 -29.54 -17.67 -26.55
C ASP A 4 -29.12 -16.28 -26.03
N SER A 5 -29.71 -15.21 -26.63
CA SER A 5 -29.50 -13.81 -26.16
C SER A 5 -29.93 -13.63 -24.69
N ILE A 6 -31.09 -14.17 -24.28
CA ILE A 6 -31.60 -14.04 -22.90
C ILE A 6 -30.71 -14.85 -21.91
N LYS A 7 -30.16 -15.98 -22.32
CA LYS A 7 -29.23 -16.75 -21.49
C LYS A 7 -27.89 -16.02 -21.30
N ASP A 8 -27.40 -15.38 -22.37
CA ASP A 8 -26.16 -14.61 -22.34
C ASP A 8 -26.32 -13.35 -21.48
N GLU A 9 -27.46 -12.66 -21.56
CA GLU A 9 -27.77 -11.52 -20.69
C GLU A 9 -27.89 -11.94 -19.22
N GLY A 10 -28.57 -13.05 -18.92
CA GLY A 10 -28.69 -13.57 -17.56
C GLY A 10 -27.34 -13.95 -16.96
N TRP A 11 -26.44 -14.50 -17.75
CA TRP A 11 -25.09 -14.83 -17.30
C TRP A 11 -24.24 -13.57 -17.04
N LEU A 12 -24.37 -12.54 -17.88
CA LEU A 12 -23.71 -11.25 -17.68
C LEU A 12 -24.18 -10.56 -16.40
N PHE A 13 -25.50 -10.55 -16.13
CA PHE A 13 -26.06 -10.03 -14.88
C PHE A 13 -25.55 -10.79 -13.65
N TYR A 14 -25.51 -12.11 -13.71
CA TYR A 14 -24.96 -12.93 -12.63
C TYR A 14 -23.49 -12.65 -12.38
N ALA A 15 -22.68 -12.56 -13.43
CA ALA A 15 -21.26 -12.24 -13.35
C ALA A 15 -21.03 -10.85 -12.75
N ALA A 16 -21.79 -9.85 -13.19
CA ALA A 16 -21.71 -8.49 -12.67
C ALA A 16 -22.07 -8.45 -11.16
N PHE A 17 -23.18 -9.08 -10.78
CA PHE A 17 -23.63 -9.13 -9.38
C PHE A 17 -22.62 -9.88 -8.46
N LYS A 18 -22.07 -10.99 -8.94
CA LYS A 18 -20.97 -11.71 -8.26
C LYS A 18 -19.80 -10.77 -7.96
N TRP A 19 -19.35 -10.01 -8.96
CA TRP A 19 -18.20 -9.11 -8.78
C TRP A 19 -18.52 -7.89 -7.92
N LEU A 20 -19.76 -7.39 -7.90
CA LEU A 20 -20.20 -6.35 -6.97
C LEU A 20 -20.08 -6.80 -5.52
N ILE A 21 -20.63 -7.96 -5.19
CA ILE A 21 -20.55 -8.52 -3.83
C ILE A 21 -19.09 -8.80 -3.43
N LEU A 22 -18.32 -9.42 -4.33
CA LEU A 22 -16.90 -9.70 -4.07
C LEU A 22 -16.10 -8.43 -3.86
N ALA A 23 -16.37 -7.37 -4.61
CA ALA A 23 -15.71 -6.08 -4.44
C ALA A 23 -16.00 -5.46 -3.06
N CYS A 24 -17.26 -5.47 -2.63
CA CYS A 24 -17.63 -4.98 -1.30
C CYS A 24 -16.98 -5.80 -0.18
N LEU A 25 -16.97 -7.12 -0.29
CA LEU A 25 -16.32 -8.01 0.67
C LEU A 25 -14.80 -7.80 0.69
N THR A 26 -14.18 -7.70 -0.48
CA THR A 26 -12.75 -7.40 -0.62
C THR A 26 -12.40 -6.09 0.07
N GLY A 27 -13.18 -5.05 -0.20
CA GLY A 27 -13.00 -3.74 0.42
C GLY A 27 -13.14 -3.79 1.94
N ALA A 28 -14.18 -4.46 2.44
CA ALA A 28 -14.42 -4.58 3.87
C ALA A 28 -13.29 -5.36 4.58
N LEU A 29 -12.84 -6.47 4.01
CA LEU A 29 -11.78 -7.30 4.59
C LEU A 29 -10.41 -6.63 4.51
N ALA A 30 -10.03 -6.12 3.33
CA ALA A 30 -8.74 -5.45 3.15
C ALA A 30 -8.71 -4.12 3.91
N GLY A 31 -9.78 -3.33 3.83
CA GLY A 31 -9.92 -2.09 4.59
C GLY A 31 -9.88 -2.32 6.10
N GLY A 32 -10.57 -3.34 6.59
CA GLY A 32 -10.54 -3.70 8.02
C GLY A 32 -9.14 -4.09 8.50
N LEU A 33 -8.43 -4.92 7.75
CA LEU A 33 -7.07 -5.33 8.11
C LEU A 33 -6.07 -4.18 8.01
N VAL A 34 -6.12 -3.40 6.93
CA VAL A 34 -5.26 -2.22 6.75
C VAL A 34 -5.61 -1.13 7.76
N GLY A 35 -6.90 -0.90 8.04
CA GLY A 35 -7.35 0.03 9.08
C GLY A 35 -6.83 -0.37 10.47
N ALA A 36 -6.91 -1.66 10.82
CA ALA A 36 -6.31 -2.18 12.06
C ALA A 36 -4.80 -1.99 12.10
N PHE A 37 -4.09 -2.22 10.99
CA PHE A 37 -2.66 -1.97 10.86
C PHE A 37 -2.34 -0.48 11.06
N LEU A 38 -3.08 0.44 10.43
CA LEU A 38 -2.89 1.89 10.60
C LEU A 38 -3.09 2.32 12.05
N LEU A 39 -4.17 1.88 12.69
CA LEU A 39 -4.45 2.17 14.09
C LEU A 39 -3.37 1.61 15.02
N LEU A 40 -2.85 0.42 14.73
CA LEU A 40 -1.74 -0.17 15.48
C LEU A 40 -0.50 0.71 15.38
N ILE A 41 -0.13 1.15 14.18
CA ILE A 41 1.01 2.06 13.96
C ILE A 41 0.80 3.37 14.71
N TYR A 42 -0.33 4.06 14.52
CA TYR A 42 -0.61 5.34 15.17
C TYR A 42 -0.55 5.23 16.71
N LYS A 43 -1.15 4.21 17.28
CA LYS A 43 -1.12 3.99 18.73
C LYS A 43 0.28 3.68 19.25
N SER A 44 1.04 2.89 18.49
CA SER A 44 2.41 2.53 18.86
C SER A 44 3.36 3.73 18.78
N CYS A 45 3.24 4.55 17.73
CA CYS A 45 3.99 5.79 17.61
C CYS A 45 3.64 6.75 18.76
N ALA A 46 2.36 6.97 19.04
CA ALA A 46 1.93 7.83 20.14
C ALA A 46 2.41 7.33 21.51
N PHE A 47 2.44 6.02 21.73
CA PHE A 47 2.97 5.42 22.96
C PHE A 47 4.48 5.68 23.11
N ILE A 48 5.26 5.46 22.05
CA ILE A 48 6.72 5.70 22.07
C ILE A 48 7.02 7.19 22.19
N ASP A 49 6.21 8.06 21.54
CA ASP A 49 6.39 9.50 21.63
C ASP A 49 6.19 10.06 23.03
N ALA A 50 5.36 9.42 23.84
CA ALA A 50 5.15 9.78 25.24
C ALA A 50 6.35 9.40 26.16
N LEU A 51 7.31 8.60 25.67
CA LEU A 51 8.49 8.22 26.45
C LEU A 51 9.53 9.34 26.51
N PRO A 52 10.35 9.39 27.57
CA PRO A 52 11.47 10.34 27.69
C PRO A 52 12.50 10.18 26.55
N ALA A 53 13.50 11.07 26.54
CA ALA A 53 14.52 11.14 25.49
C ALA A 53 15.26 9.81 25.18
N TRP A 54 15.30 8.86 26.11
CA TRP A 54 15.89 7.55 25.87
C TRP A 54 15.13 6.72 24.79
N LYS A 55 13.90 7.15 24.38
CA LYS A 55 13.16 6.51 23.28
C LYS A 55 13.98 6.37 22.00
N TYR A 56 14.89 7.31 21.73
CA TYR A 56 15.76 7.25 20.55
C TYR A 56 16.73 6.06 20.57
N ALA A 57 17.06 5.51 21.74
CA ALA A 57 17.86 4.29 21.85
C ALA A 57 17.09 3.04 21.35
N LEU A 58 15.77 3.13 21.17
CA LEU A 58 14.96 2.05 20.62
C LEU A 58 15.11 1.91 19.09
N ILE A 59 15.58 2.94 18.38
CA ILE A 59 15.70 2.91 16.91
C ILE A 59 16.59 1.75 16.42
N PRO A 60 17.83 1.56 16.93
CA PRO A 60 18.66 0.43 16.55
C PRO A 60 18.00 -0.92 16.82
N ALA A 61 17.40 -1.07 17.99
CA ALA A 61 16.70 -2.31 18.37
C ALA A 61 15.49 -2.59 17.45
N GLY A 62 14.69 -1.57 17.14
CA GLY A 62 13.57 -1.69 16.23
C GLY A 62 13.98 -2.09 14.82
N LEU A 63 15.05 -1.49 14.27
CA LEU A 63 15.55 -1.85 12.94
C LEU A 63 16.10 -3.30 12.92
N LEU A 64 16.76 -3.74 13.96
CA LEU A 64 17.23 -5.14 14.07
C LEU A 64 16.06 -6.12 14.17
N LEU A 65 15.03 -5.81 14.97
CA LEU A 65 13.81 -6.61 15.06
C LEU A 65 13.06 -6.65 13.73
N SER A 66 12.94 -5.51 13.04
CA SER A 66 12.35 -5.43 11.71
C SER A 66 13.09 -6.33 10.72
N MET A 67 14.42 -6.26 10.68
CA MET A 67 15.26 -7.13 9.86
C MET A 67 15.04 -8.61 10.22
N GLY A 68 14.95 -8.93 11.51
CA GLY A 68 14.65 -10.29 11.98
C GLY A 68 13.28 -10.78 11.48
N CYS A 69 12.24 -9.96 11.60
CA CYS A 69 10.90 -10.29 11.09
C CYS A 69 10.92 -10.59 9.59
N VAL A 70 11.55 -9.75 8.79
CA VAL A 70 11.67 -9.98 7.35
C VAL A 70 12.42 -11.28 7.07
N ARG A 71 13.56 -11.50 7.72
CA ARG A 71 14.42 -12.66 7.45
C ARG A 71 13.81 -14.00 7.87
N PHE A 72 13.11 -14.04 9.02
CA PHE A 72 12.62 -15.30 9.61
C PHE A 72 11.14 -15.56 9.37
N LEU A 73 10.28 -14.52 9.37
CA LEU A 73 8.85 -14.70 9.15
C LEU A 73 8.47 -14.68 7.68
N SER A 74 9.00 -13.72 6.91
CA SER A 74 8.60 -13.53 5.52
C SER A 74 9.69 -12.84 4.69
N PRO A 75 10.63 -13.59 4.11
CA PRO A 75 11.62 -13.01 3.19
C PRO A 75 11.00 -12.30 1.98
N GLN A 76 9.78 -12.69 1.59
CA GLN A 76 9.05 -12.07 0.49
C GLN A 76 8.45 -10.70 0.85
N SER A 77 8.45 -10.31 2.12
CA SER A 77 8.05 -8.97 2.56
C SER A 77 9.17 -7.94 2.42
N GLU A 78 10.38 -8.34 1.99
CA GLU A 78 11.52 -7.45 1.78
C GLU A 78 11.28 -6.48 0.62
N GLY A 79 11.77 -5.25 0.76
CA GLY A 79 11.78 -4.24 -0.30
C GLY A 79 10.50 -3.40 -0.38
N HIS A 80 10.37 -2.72 -1.52
CA HIS A 80 9.20 -1.86 -1.80
C HIS A 80 7.96 -2.71 -2.05
N GLY A 81 6.93 -2.53 -1.21
CA GLY A 81 5.74 -3.37 -1.26
C GLY A 81 4.99 -3.29 -2.58
N THR A 82 4.88 -2.10 -3.16
CA THR A 82 4.19 -1.87 -4.44
C THR A 82 4.91 -2.56 -5.61
N GLU A 83 6.26 -2.41 -5.70
CA GLU A 83 7.07 -3.06 -6.74
C GLU A 83 6.95 -4.60 -6.66
N LYS A 84 6.96 -5.13 -5.43
CA LYS A 84 6.85 -6.58 -5.21
C LYS A 84 5.48 -7.12 -5.60
N VAL A 85 4.41 -6.40 -5.30
CA VAL A 85 3.06 -6.78 -5.73
C VAL A 85 2.92 -6.70 -7.24
N LEU A 86 3.51 -5.69 -7.89
CA LEU A 86 3.56 -5.58 -9.35
C LEU A 86 4.25 -6.80 -9.98
N GLU A 87 5.42 -7.18 -9.47
CA GLU A 87 6.16 -8.38 -9.88
C GLU A 87 5.30 -9.64 -9.74
N ASP A 88 4.66 -9.83 -8.59
CA ASP A 88 3.83 -11.00 -8.31
C ASP A 88 2.58 -11.09 -9.20
N ILE A 89 1.96 -9.96 -9.56
CA ILE A 89 0.82 -9.92 -10.49
C ILE A 89 1.23 -10.32 -11.90
N HIS A 90 2.34 -9.81 -12.39
CA HIS A 90 2.80 -10.04 -13.76
C HIS A 90 3.51 -11.38 -13.93
N LEU A 91 4.42 -11.74 -13.03
CA LEU A 91 5.28 -12.91 -13.19
C LEU A 91 4.73 -14.17 -12.48
N HIS A 92 4.03 -13.99 -11.35
CA HIS A 92 3.57 -15.11 -10.52
C HIS A 92 2.06 -15.28 -10.50
N SER A 93 1.33 -14.71 -11.48
CA SER A 93 -0.14 -14.79 -11.56
C SER A 93 -0.83 -14.39 -10.26
N ALA A 94 -0.33 -13.35 -9.58
CA ALA A 94 -0.83 -12.83 -8.31
C ALA A 94 -0.84 -13.86 -7.15
N LYS A 95 0.09 -14.80 -7.13
CA LYS A 95 0.27 -15.77 -6.03
C LYS A 95 1.17 -15.19 -4.96
N ILE A 96 0.58 -14.52 -3.99
CA ILE A 96 1.29 -13.93 -2.85
C ILE A 96 1.01 -14.80 -1.62
N PRO A 97 2.02 -15.27 -0.87
CA PRO A 97 1.81 -16.08 0.31
C PRO A 97 1.29 -15.24 1.49
N PHE A 98 0.44 -15.85 2.32
CA PHE A 98 -0.22 -15.16 3.42
C PHE A 98 0.74 -14.71 4.54
N ASN A 99 1.89 -15.37 4.72
CA ASN A 99 2.89 -14.99 5.71
C ASN A 99 3.47 -13.59 5.49
N VAL A 100 3.30 -13.03 4.28
CA VAL A 100 3.64 -11.63 3.99
C VAL A 100 2.83 -10.66 4.87
N VAL A 101 1.58 -10.98 5.20
CA VAL A 101 0.72 -10.12 6.02
C VAL A 101 1.33 -9.89 7.41
N PRO A 102 1.51 -10.90 8.28
CA PRO A 102 2.11 -10.69 9.60
C PRO A 102 3.55 -10.20 9.51
N GLY A 103 4.33 -10.68 8.55
CA GLY A 103 5.72 -10.25 8.35
C GLY A 103 5.83 -8.76 8.07
N LYS A 104 4.96 -8.24 7.19
CA LYS A 104 4.97 -6.81 6.84
C LYS A 104 4.42 -5.94 7.96
N ILE A 105 3.35 -6.36 8.63
CA ILE A 105 2.80 -5.64 9.80
C ILE A 105 3.86 -5.48 10.88
N LEU A 106 4.51 -6.57 11.29
CA LEU A 106 5.50 -6.53 12.37
C LEU A 106 6.77 -5.77 11.97
N SER A 107 7.29 -5.99 10.76
CA SER A 107 8.50 -5.29 10.32
C SER A 107 8.28 -3.78 10.21
N THR A 108 7.12 -3.36 9.70
CA THR A 108 6.79 -1.93 9.61
C THR A 108 6.56 -1.32 11.00
N LEU A 109 5.90 -2.05 11.90
CA LEU A 109 5.69 -1.63 13.29
C LEU A 109 7.03 -1.39 14.00
N PHE A 110 7.94 -2.36 13.94
CA PHE A 110 9.25 -2.25 14.57
C PHE A 110 10.16 -1.19 13.93
N THR A 111 9.87 -0.79 12.69
CA THR A 111 10.59 0.31 12.05
C THR A 111 10.02 1.67 12.46
N LEU A 112 8.69 1.85 12.36
CA LEU A 112 8.05 3.15 12.55
C LEU A 112 7.89 3.54 14.02
N ALA A 113 7.48 2.62 14.88
CA ALA A 113 7.20 2.95 16.27
C ALA A 113 8.41 3.57 17.02
N PRO A 114 9.67 3.10 16.84
CA PRO A 114 10.83 3.73 17.45
C PRO A 114 11.28 5.05 16.79
N GLY A 115 10.66 5.48 15.68
CA GLY A 115 11.01 6.71 14.97
C GLY A 115 11.75 6.50 13.64
N GLY A 116 11.72 5.29 13.07
CA GLY A 116 12.21 5.05 11.71
C GLY A 116 11.28 5.70 10.69
N VAL A 117 11.82 6.06 9.53
CA VAL A 117 11.09 6.73 8.45
C VAL A 117 10.77 5.74 7.34
N VAL A 118 9.50 5.38 7.19
CA VAL A 118 8.99 4.48 6.14
C VAL A 118 7.58 4.93 5.75
N GLY A 119 7.26 4.87 4.45
CA GLY A 119 5.90 5.11 3.96
C GLY A 119 4.95 3.97 4.36
N LEU A 120 3.67 4.29 4.55
CA LEU A 120 2.62 3.31 4.88
C LEU A 120 1.98 2.68 3.64
N GLU A 121 2.16 3.29 2.46
CA GLU A 121 1.54 2.88 1.20
C GLU A 121 2.01 1.48 0.78
N GLY A 122 3.33 1.29 0.66
CA GLY A 122 3.93 0.03 0.25
C GLY A 122 3.54 -1.15 1.15
N PRO A 123 3.70 -1.03 2.47
CA PRO A 123 3.21 -2.03 3.41
C PRO A 123 1.74 -2.36 3.27
N SER A 124 0.87 -1.35 3.17
CA SER A 124 -0.58 -1.53 3.06
C SER A 124 -0.99 -2.23 1.77
N VAL A 125 -0.38 -1.85 0.63
CA VAL A 125 -0.58 -2.50 -0.66
C VAL A 125 -0.21 -3.97 -0.58
N GLN A 126 0.91 -4.29 0.02
CA GLN A 126 1.38 -5.68 0.15
C GLN A 126 0.49 -6.51 1.09
N ILE A 127 -0.01 -5.91 2.18
CA ILE A 127 -0.97 -6.54 3.10
C ILE A 127 -2.29 -6.83 2.38
N GLY A 128 -2.87 -5.84 1.70
CA GLY A 128 -4.12 -5.97 0.95
C GLY A 128 -4.03 -7.01 -0.16
N ALA A 129 -2.96 -6.96 -0.95
CA ALA A 129 -2.69 -7.90 -2.03
C ALA A 129 -2.52 -9.35 -1.53
N ALA A 130 -1.73 -9.55 -0.47
CA ALA A 130 -1.48 -10.89 0.11
C ALA A 130 -2.76 -11.48 0.73
N LEU A 131 -3.57 -10.67 1.42
CA LEU A 131 -4.86 -11.09 1.96
C LEU A 131 -5.80 -11.56 0.84
N MET A 132 -5.93 -10.78 -0.23
CA MET A 132 -6.80 -11.13 -1.36
C MET A 132 -6.27 -12.30 -2.18
N SER A 133 -4.97 -12.45 -2.31
CA SER A 133 -4.36 -13.64 -2.91
C SER A 133 -4.68 -14.91 -2.10
N ALA A 134 -4.68 -14.82 -0.77
CA ALA A 134 -5.06 -15.93 0.10
C ALA A 134 -6.55 -16.25 0.00
N LEU A 135 -7.41 -15.23 -0.03
CA LEU A 135 -8.85 -15.38 -0.21
C LEU A 135 -9.18 -16.04 -1.56
N ALA A 136 -8.56 -15.57 -2.65
CA ALA A 136 -8.75 -16.15 -3.98
C ALA A 136 -8.34 -17.62 -4.04
N ARG A 137 -7.29 -18.01 -3.31
CA ARG A 137 -6.88 -19.44 -3.21
C ARG A 137 -7.90 -20.27 -2.44
N SER A 138 -8.42 -19.73 -1.35
CA SER A 138 -9.49 -20.39 -0.55
C SER A 138 -10.75 -20.60 -1.38
N MET A 139 -11.11 -19.64 -2.22
CA MET A 139 -12.25 -19.71 -3.15
C MET A 139 -11.97 -20.51 -4.42
N ARG A 140 -10.73 -21.02 -4.58
CA ARG A 140 -10.28 -21.80 -5.77
C ARG A 140 -10.44 -21.02 -7.08
N PHE A 141 -10.22 -19.72 -7.06
CA PHE A 141 -10.29 -18.87 -8.26
C PHE A 141 -9.16 -19.17 -9.24
N PHE A 142 -9.48 -19.09 -10.53
CA PHE A 142 -8.49 -19.13 -11.60
C PHE A 142 -7.56 -17.92 -11.57
N ALA A 143 -6.48 -17.98 -12.35
CA ALA A 143 -5.45 -16.94 -12.35
C ALA A 143 -6.01 -15.53 -12.63
N GLU A 144 -6.91 -15.39 -13.60
CA GLU A 144 -7.49 -14.10 -13.99
C GLU A 144 -8.42 -13.53 -12.90
N GLU A 145 -9.26 -14.38 -12.29
CA GLU A 145 -10.12 -13.95 -11.17
C GLU A 145 -9.29 -13.56 -9.95
N ARG A 146 -8.20 -14.30 -9.68
CA ARG A 146 -7.27 -13.98 -8.60
C ARG A 146 -6.58 -12.65 -8.84
N LYS A 147 -6.09 -12.36 -10.04
CA LYS A 147 -5.51 -11.07 -10.40
C LYS A 147 -6.50 -9.92 -10.13
N LYS A 148 -7.74 -10.05 -10.60
CA LYS A 148 -8.80 -9.06 -10.35
C LYS A 148 -9.04 -8.83 -8.87
N LEU A 149 -9.12 -9.90 -8.07
CA LEU A 149 -9.35 -9.79 -6.64
C LEU A 149 -8.17 -9.12 -5.92
N VAL A 150 -6.93 -9.43 -6.31
CA VAL A 150 -5.73 -8.82 -5.76
C VAL A 150 -5.67 -7.33 -6.12
N ILE A 151 -6.03 -6.93 -7.35
CA ILE A 151 -6.12 -5.52 -7.75
C ILE A 151 -7.15 -4.77 -6.89
N CYS A 152 -8.34 -5.36 -6.67
CA CYS A 152 -9.34 -4.81 -5.74
C CYS A 152 -8.78 -4.65 -4.31
N GLY A 153 -7.97 -5.60 -3.85
CA GLY A 153 -7.29 -5.54 -2.55
C GLY A 153 -6.27 -4.42 -2.45
N VAL A 154 -5.51 -4.18 -3.52
CA VAL A 154 -4.58 -3.05 -3.63
C VAL A 154 -5.33 -1.72 -3.59
N SER A 155 -6.39 -1.60 -4.39
CA SER A 155 -7.24 -0.41 -4.43
C SER A 155 -7.90 -0.12 -3.08
N ALA A 156 -8.37 -1.16 -2.39
CA ALA A 156 -8.91 -1.06 -1.03
C ALA A 156 -7.86 -0.57 -0.02
N ALA A 157 -6.65 -1.12 -0.10
CA ALA A 157 -5.54 -0.75 0.79
C ALA A 157 -5.13 0.72 0.59
N LEU A 158 -5.00 1.18 -0.64
CA LEU A 158 -4.68 2.57 -0.95
C LEU A 158 -5.80 3.53 -0.53
N SER A 159 -7.05 3.15 -0.77
CA SER A 159 -8.21 3.92 -0.30
C SER A 159 -8.25 4.04 1.23
N ALA A 160 -7.88 2.97 1.94
CA ALA A 160 -7.78 2.96 3.39
C ALA A 160 -6.65 3.84 3.92
N VAL A 161 -5.50 3.89 3.24
CA VAL A 161 -4.35 4.72 3.67
C VAL A 161 -4.59 6.20 3.43
N PHE A 162 -5.08 6.55 2.23
CA PHE A 162 -5.22 7.95 1.83
C PHE A 162 -6.55 8.58 2.27
N GLY A 163 -7.54 7.78 2.67
CA GLY A 163 -8.90 8.28 2.93
C GLY A 163 -9.60 8.79 1.66
N ALA A 164 -9.15 8.38 0.49
CA ALA A 164 -9.60 8.83 -0.81
C ALA A 164 -10.05 7.63 -1.68
N PRO A 165 -11.33 7.20 -1.58
CA PRO A 165 -11.77 5.91 -2.12
C PRO A 165 -11.65 5.83 -3.65
N VAL A 166 -12.02 6.89 -4.37
CA VAL A 166 -11.97 6.89 -5.84
C VAL A 166 -10.52 7.04 -6.33
N ALA A 167 -9.77 7.98 -5.76
CA ALA A 167 -8.37 8.20 -6.12
C ALA A 167 -7.52 6.98 -5.81
N GLY A 168 -7.71 6.35 -4.64
CA GLY A 168 -7.01 5.12 -4.26
C GLY A 168 -7.33 3.94 -5.19
N ALA A 169 -8.58 3.84 -5.67
CA ALA A 169 -8.97 2.81 -6.62
C ALA A 169 -8.33 3.01 -8.00
N VAL A 170 -8.39 4.23 -8.53
CA VAL A 170 -7.78 4.56 -9.83
C VAL A 170 -6.26 4.36 -9.77
N PHE A 171 -5.61 4.89 -8.73
CA PHE A 171 -4.18 4.72 -8.53
C PHE A 171 -3.77 3.24 -8.43
N GLY A 172 -4.56 2.44 -7.71
CA GLY A 172 -4.30 1.00 -7.58
C GLY A 172 -4.33 0.24 -8.90
N ILE A 173 -5.17 0.68 -9.85
CA ILE A 173 -5.21 0.08 -11.20
C ILE A 173 -4.05 0.60 -12.04
N GLU A 174 -3.82 1.89 -12.06
CA GLU A 174 -2.82 2.56 -12.91
C GLU A 174 -1.39 2.17 -12.54
N VAL A 175 -1.08 2.04 -11.24
CA VAL A 175 0.24 1.60 -10.77
C VAL A 175 0.55 0.16 -11.20
N LEU A 176 -0.47 -0.69 -11.30
CA LEU A 176 -0.28 -2.08 -11.67
C LEU A 176 -0.23 -2.31 -13.19
N PHE A 177 -0.81 -1.39 -13.98
CA PHE A 177 -0.88 -1.49 -15.43
C PHE A 177 -0.63 -0.13 -16.08
N VAL A 178 0.64 0.27 -16.12
CA VAL A 178 1.04 1.56 -16.69
C VAL A 178 0.63 1.66 -18.17
N GLY A 179 -0.25 2.59 -18.47
CA GLY A 179 -0.72 2.86 -19.83
C GLY A 179 -1.88 1.98 -20.32
N GLU A 180 -2.37 1.04 -19.52
CA GLU A 180 -3.54 0.21 -19.85
C GLU A 180 -4.62 0.33 -18.79
N VAL A 181 -5.82 0.71 -19.16
CA VAL A 181 -6.97 0.74 -18.25
C VAL A 181 -7.73 -0.57 -18.34
N PHE A 182 -7.64 -1.41 -17.34
CA PHE A 182 -8.44 -2.63 -17.22
C PHE A 182 -9.89 -2.29 -16.82
N TYR A 183 -10.73 -1.93 -17.79
CA TYR A 183 -12.12 -1.55 -17.55
C TYR A 183 -12.91 -2.62 -16.76
N SER A 184 -12.58 -3.90 -16.94
CA SER A 184 -13.23 -5.02 -16.22
C SER A 184 -12.98 -5.03 -14.72
N VAL A 185 -11.98 -4.28 -14.24
CA VAL A 185 -11.61 -4.19 -12.82
C VAL A 185 -11.93 -2.82 -12.22
N LEU A 186 -12.17 -1.81 -13.06
CA LEU A 186 -12.38 -0.43 -12.61
C LEU A 186 -13.54 -0.31 -11.62
N LEU A 187 -14.73 -0.78 -12.00
CA LEU A 187 -15.92 -0.70 -11.13
C LEU A 187 -15.74 -1.52 -9.84
N PRO A 188 -15.30 -2.80 -9.88
CA PRO A 188 -14.98 -3.56 -8.66
C PRO A 188 -13.95 -2.86 -7.76
N SER A 189 -12.91 -2.25 -8.32
CA SER A 189 -11.88 -1.53 -7.55
C SER A 189 -12.42 -0.30 -6.85
N VAL A 190 -13.27 0.50 -7.53
CA VAL A 190 -13.92 1.66 -6.92
C VAL A 190 -14.83 1.24 -5.76
N LEU A 191 -15.65 0.21 -5.96
CA LEU A 191 -16.53 -0.31 -4.89
C LEU A 191 -15.74 -0.87 -3.72
N SER A 192 -14.65 -1.57 -4.00
CA SER A 192 -13.73 -2.07 -2.99
C SER A 192 -13.08 -0.92 -2.21
N GLY A 193 -12.64 0.13 -2.90
CA GLY A 193 -12.09 1.34 -2.27
C GLY A 193 -13.10 2.07 -1.38
N ILE A 194 -14.34 2.24 -1.85
CA ILE A 194 -15.42 2.86 -1.04
C ILE A 194 -15.72 2.03 0.19
N SER A 195 -15.85 0.70 0.03
CA SER A 195 -16.12 -0.20 1.16
C SER A 195 -15.00 -0.18 2.19
N ALA A 196 -13.73 -0.16 1.74
CA ALA A 196 -12.57 -0.06 2.61
C ALA A 196 -12.56 1.25 3.40
N TYR A 197 -12.79 2.37 2.74
CA TYR A 197 -12.88 3.69 3.36
C TYR A 197 -13.97 3.77 4.42
N LEU A 198 -15.17 3.26 4.12
CA LEU A 198 -16.29 3.24 5.08
C LEU A 198 -15.96 2.40 6.32
N VAL A 199 -15.28 1.27 6.15
CA VAL A 199 -14.83 0.44 7.28
C VAL A 199 -13.79 1.19 8.12
N CYS A 200 -12.80 1.82 7.48
CA CYS A 200 -11.77 2.61 8.18
C CYS A 200 -12.37 3.80 8.95
N LEU A 201 -13.36 4.49 8.38
CA LEU A 201 -14.10 5.55 9.09
C LEU A 201 -14.79 5.03 10.36
N LYS A 202 -15.48 3.88 10.25
CA LYS A 202 -16.13 3.24 11.42
C LYS A 202 -15.12 2.77 12.46
N MET A 203 -13.93 2.39 12.07
CA MET A 203 -12.84 2.02 12.98
C MET A 203 -12.16 3.22 13.63
N GLY A 204 -12.45 4.44 13.18
CA GLY A 204 -11.85 5.67 13.70
C GLY A 204 -10.40 5.88 13.25
N VAL A 205 -10.04 5.45 12.04
CA VAL A 205 -8.73 5.76 11.45
C VAL A 205 -8.64 7.28 11.26
N PRO A 206 -7.62 7.96 11.83
CA PRO A 206 -7.49 9.39 11.68
C PRO A 206 -7.01 9.74 10.27
N TYR A 207 -7.80 10.50 9.53
CA TYR A 207 -7.40 11.10 8.27
C TYR A 207 -7.12 12.58 8.49
N ALA A 208 -6.15 13.12 7.74
CA ALA A 208 -5.89 14.53 7.75
C ALA A 208 -7.05 15.29 7.10
N ASP A 209 -7.72 16.12 7.88
CA ASP A 209 -8.82 16.96 7.41
C ASP A 209 -8.25 18.34 7.02
N PHE A 210 -8.00 18.52 5.74
CA PHE A 210 -7.53 19.79 5.22
C PHE A 210 -8.73 20.64 4.83
N ALA A 211 -9.15 21.54 5.73
CA ALA A 211 -10.14 22.55 5.40
C ALA A 211 -9.54 23.60 4.45
N VAL A 212 -9.38 23.24 3.18
CA VAL A 212 -8.87 24.15 2.15
C VAL A 212 -10.03 24.70 1.35
N ASN A 213 -10.18 26.02 1.33
CA ASN A 213 -11.05 26.68 0.37
C ASN A 213 -10.45 26.52 -1.03
N ILE A 214 -11.03 25.60 -1.81
CA ILE A 214 -10.60 25.38 -3.19
C ILE A 214 -11.15 26.51 -4.05
N PRO A 215 -10.30 27.39 -4.61
CA PRO A 215 -10.76 28.44 -5.50
C PRO A 215 -11.36 27.85 -6.77
N MET A 216 -12.34 28.54 -7.34
CA MET A 216 -12.91 28.16 -8.64
C MET A 216 -11.81 28.08 -9.70
N PRO A 217 -11.88 27.09 -10.61
CA PRO A 217 -10.92 26.96 -11.71
C PRO A 217 -10.86 28.26 -12.54
N SER A 218 -9.68 28.82 -12.66
CA SER A 218 -9.40 29.99 -13.47
C SER A 218 -8.23 29.73 -14.42
N PRO A 219 -8.12 30.43 -15.55
CA PRO A 219 -6.98 30.28 -16.46
C PRO A 219 -5.63 30.52 -15.77
N ASN A 220 -5.58 31.48 -14.84
CA ASN A 220 -4.38 31.79 -14.06
C ASN A 220 -4.03 30.62 -13.13
N LEU A 221 -5.03 30.01 -12.47
CA LEU A 221 -4.82 28.85 -11.62
C LEU A 221 -4.28 27.66 -12.43
N LEU A 222 -4.80 27.45 -13.64
CA LEU A 222 -4.32 26.40 -14.54
C LEU A 222 -2.85 26.62 -14.91
N GLY A 223 -2.43 27.86 -15.20
CA GLY A 223 -1.04 28.21 -15.48
C GLY A 223 -0.11 27.88 -14.30
N TRP A 224 -0.53 28.22 -13.08
CA TRP A 224 0.21 27.87 -11.87
C TRP A 224 0.27 26.37 -11.61
N CYS A 225 -0.80 25.63 -11.89
CA CYS A 225 -0.81 24.16 -11.78
C CYS A 225 0.18 23.52 -12.76
N ILE A 226 0.26 24.01 -14.01
CA ILE A 226 1.23 23.51 -14.99
C ILE A 226 2.67 23.81 -14.52
N ALA A 227 2.96 25.04 -14.09
CA ALA A 227 4.28 25.40 -13.60
C ALA A 227 4.71 24.56 -12.38
N ALA A 228 3.78 24.38 -11.41
CA ALA A 228 4.01 23.55 -10.25
C ALA A 228 4.24 22.07 -10.63
N SER A 229 3.48 21.54 -11.60
CA SER A 229 3.64 20.17 -12.08
C SER A 229 5.02 19.94 -12.69
N LEU A 230 5.52 20.88 -13.49
CA LEU A 230 6.87 20.81 -14.07
C LEU A 230 7.95 20.86 -12.98
N PHE A 231 7.79 21.75 -12.00
CA PHE A 231 8.69 21.83 -10.85
C PHE A 231 8.74 20.53 -10.06
N PHE A 232 7.57 19.99 -9.70
CA PHE A 232 7.49 18.72 -8.95
C PHE A 232 8.01 17.54 -9.76
N ALA A 233 7.81 17.52 -11.08
CA ALA A 233 8.40 16.47 -11.93
C ALA A 233 9.94 16.48 -11.87
N LEU A 234 10.57 17.66 -11.91
CA LEU A 234 12.04 17.78 -11.74
C LEU A 234 12.49 17.30 -10.35
N VAL A 235 11.77 17.68 -9.30
CA VAL A 235 12.05 17.23 -7.92
C VAL A 235 11.93 15.71 -7.82
N CYS A 236 10.90 15.11 -8.42
CA CYS A 236 10.73 13.65 -8.45
C CYS A 236 11.88 12.95 -9.18
N ILE A 237 12.32 13.45 -10.33
CA ILE A 237 13.47 12.91 -11.08
C ILE A 237 14.73 12.96 -10.20
N CYS A 238 15.03 14.10 -9.60
CA CYS A 238 16.16 14.25 -8.69
C CYS A 238 16.08 13.28 -7.50
N HIS A 239 14.90 13.11 -6.93
CA HIS A 239 14.68 12.19 -5.80
C HIS A 239 14.90 10.73 -6.20
N ILE A 240 14.39 10.31 -7.36
CA ILE A 240 14.56 8.95 -7.89
C ILE A 240 16.06 8.68 -8.15
N GLU A 241 16.77 9.60 -8.80
CA GLU A 241 18.19 9.45 -9.08
C GLU A 241 19.02 9.41 -7.79
N LEU A 242 18.71 10.25 -6.81
CA LEU A 242 19.35 10.24 -5.50
C LEU A 242 19.14 8.89 -4.78
N ASN A 243 17.91 8.39 -4.76
CA ASN A 243 17.61 7.09 -4.18
C ASN A 243 18.38 5.95 -4.88
N ASN A 244 18.40 5.94 -6.20
CA ASN A 244 19.15 4.97 -6.98
C ASN A 244 20.65 5.05 -6.70
N TYR A 245 21.20 6.25 -6.57
CA TYR A 245 22.59 6.48 -6.24
C TYR A 245 22.95 5.96 -4.85
N VAL A 246 22.15 6.31 -3.83
CA VAL A 246 22.31 5.82 -2.46
C VAL A 246 22.20 4.29 -2.41
N ARG A 247 21.21 3.70 -3.10
CA ARG A 247 21.03 2.25 -3.20
C ARG A 247 22.25 1.56 -3.81
N ARG A 248 22.82 2.12 -4.88
CA ARG A 248 24.05 1.58 -5.51
C ARG A 248 25.25 1.62 -4.55
N ILE A 249 25.42 2.71 -3.80
CA ILE A 249 26.49 2.81 -2.78
C ILE A 249 26.24 1.75 -1.70
N TYR A 250 25.03 1.66 -1.18
CA TYR A 250 24.68 0.73 -0.11
C TYR A 250 24.87 -0.74 -0.50
N GLN A 251 24.64 -1.08 -1.77
CA GLN A 251 24.88 -2.42 -2.31
C GLN A 251 26.38 -2.74 -2.45
N LYS A 252 27.22 -1.76 -2.76
CA LYS A 252 28.68 -1.94 -2.84
C LYS A 252 29.36 -2.17 -1.49
N ILE A 253 28.74 -1.71 -0.41
CA ILE A 253 29.27 -1.87 0.94
C ILE A 253 29.08 -3.34 1.39
N ARG A 254 30.17 -4.08 1.45
CA ARG A 254 30.21 -5.51 1.82
C ARG A 254 30.32 -5.69 3.35
N ILE A 255 29.35 -5.19 4.10
CA ILE A 255 29.24 -5.42 5.54
C ILE A 255 27.98 -6.25 5.86
N PRO A 256 27.95 -6.96 6.99
CA PRO A 256 26.78 -7.75 7.36
C PRO A 256 25.53 -6.87 7.56
N ALA A 257 24.36 -7.46 7.33
CA ALA A 257 23.09 -6.72 7.35
C ALA A 257 22.82 -6.01 8.68
N TRP A 258 23.18 -6.63 9.82
CA TRP A 258 23.04 -6.00 11.13
C TRP A 258 23.88 -4.73 11.27
N ALA A 259 25.10 -4.70 10.73
CA ALA A 259 25.94 -3.52 10.76
C ALA A 259 25.40 -2.39 9.87
N LYS A 260 24.75 -2.74 8.74
CA LYS A 260 24.02 -1.78 7.93
C LYS A 260 22.85 -1.15 8.71
N CYS A 261 22.09 -1.94 9.47
CA CYS A 261 21.04 -1.41 10.33
C CYS A 261 21.60 -0.45 11.41
N MET A 262 22.73 -0.77 12.00
CA MET A 262 23.36 0.10 13.00
C MET A 262 23.84 1.44 12.39
N ILE A 263 24.43 1.42 11.21
CA ILE A 263 24.84 2.65 10.50
C ILE A 263 23.61 3.49 10.15
N SER A 264 22.55 2.86 9.61
CA SER A 264 21.30 3.55 9.29
C SER A 264 20.65 4.17 10.52
N SER A 265 20.69 3.48 11.67
CA SER A 265 20.18 4.03 12.92
C SER A 265 21.00 5.22 13.43
N ALA A 266 22.33 5.18 13.30
CA ALA A 266 23.19 6.29 13.66
C ALA A 266 22.94 7.53 12.81
N VAL A 267 22.71 7.35 11.49
CA VAL A 267 22.33 8.44 10.57
C VAL A 267 20.98 9.02 10.97
N LEU A 268 19.96 8.18 11.22
CA LEU A 268 18.65 8.65 11.66
C LEU A 268 18.72 9.44 12.98
N LEU A 269 19.50 8.98 13.92
CA LEU A 269 19.71 9.68 15.19
C LEU A 269 20.40 11.04 15.00
N SER A 270 21.40 11.12 14.11
CA SER A 270 22.09 12.38 13.85
C SER A 270 21.19 13.41 13.17
N VAL A 271 20.29 12.98 12.29
CA VAL A 271 19.33 13.87 11.59
C VAL A 271 18.17 14.25 12.51
N GLY A 272 17.70 13.34 13.37
CA GLY A 272 16.60 13.61 14.31
C GLY A 272 17.00 14.43 15.53
N ALA A 273 18.31 14.58 15.80
CA ALA A 273 18.86 15.40 16.90
C ALA A 273 19.19 16.85 16.44
N ALA A 274 19.18 17.12 15.13
CA ALA A 274 19.39 18.45 14.55
C ALA A 274 18.07 19.20 14.38
#